data_1f571daa2d0b1477b5da32547eace6c5
#
_entry.id   1f571daa2d0b1477b5da32547eace6c5
#
_cell.length_a   1.000
_cell.length_b   1.000
_cell.length_c   1.000
_cell.angle_alpha   90.00
_cell.angle_beta   90.00
_cell.angle_gamma   90.00
#
_symmetry.space_group_name_H-M   'P 1'
#
loop_
_entity.id
_entity.type
_entity.pdbx_description
1 polymer ?
#
loop_
_entity_poly.entity_id
_entity_poly.type
_entity_poly.pdbx_seq_one_letter_code
_entity_poly.pdbx_strand_id
1 'polypeptide(L)' 'MSEHDTVLKVENEARKVLGDRAFEWMRKPSKLLDGMVPAEVATSKEGARVVLVELDRAKTPLQAMVGKYRP' A
#
# COMPACT_ATOMS: atom_id res chain seq x y z
N MET A 1 9.28 15.93 -10.73
CA MET A 1 9.42 14.57 -10.32
C MET A 1 8.70 13.62 -11.21
N SER A 2 9.27 12.47 -11.44
CA SER A 2 8.69 11.55 -12.40
C SER A 2 7.77 10.56 -11.71
N GLU A 3 6.93 9.94 -12.50
CA GLU A 3 6.05 8.87 -12.02
C GLU A 3 6.85 7.76 -11.40
N HIS A 4 8.03 7.53 -11.95
CA HIS A 4 8.91 6.47 -11.48
C HIS A 4 9.28 6.68 -10.01
N ASP A 5 9.54 7.92 -9.63
CA ASP A 5 9.91 8.22 -8.25
C ASP A 5 8.76 7.93 -7.28
N THR A 6 7.54 8.25 -7.66
CA THR A 6 6.41 7.98 -6.79
C THR A 6 6.17 6.49 -6.65
N VAL A 7 6.32 5.74 -7.73
CA VAL A 7 6.17 4.29 -7.68
C VAL A 7 7.22 3.67 -6.77
N LEU A 8 8.47 4.10 -6.91
CA LEU A 8 9.55 3.57 -6.07
C LEU A 8 9.31 3.86 -4.61
N LYS A 9 8.83 5.06 -4.31
CA LYS A 9 8.56 5.42 -2.93
C LYS A 9 7.50 4.51 -2.33
N VAL A 10 6.45 4.27 -3.08
CA VAL A 10 5.37 3.39 -2.63
C VAL A 10 5.89 1.97 -2.47
N GLU A 11 6.70 1.51 -3.40
CA GLU A 11 7.24 0.17 -3.33
C GLU A 11 8.11 -0.01 -2.09
N ASN A 12 8.91 0.99 -1.75
CA ASN A 12 9.74 0.94 -0.56
C ASN A 12 8.88 0.80 0.69
N GLU A 13 7.78 1.55 0.75
CA GLU A 13 6.87 1.43 1.87
C GLU A 13 6.19 0.08 1.91
N ALA A 14 5.84 -0.44 0.74
CA ALA A 14 5.21 -1.75 0.66
C ALA A 14 6.16 -2.83 1.18
N ARG A 15 7.44 -2.70 0.91
CA ARG A 15 8.41 -3.66 1.41
C ARG A 15 8.48 -3.68 2.93
N LYS A 16 8.32 -2.52 3.54
CA LYS A 16 8.32 -2.45 5.00
C LYS A 16 7.11 -3.15 5.59
N VAL A 17 6.01 -3.12 4.89
CA VAL A 17 4.77 -3.71 5.37
C VAL A 17 4.66 -5.18 4.99
N LEU A 18 4.94 -5.49 3.74
CA LEU A 18 4.70 -6.81 3.16
C LEU A 18 5.95 -7.67 2.97
N GLY A 19 7.11 -7.07 3.15
CA GLY A 19 8.36 -7.80 2.94
C GLY A 19 8.53 -8.22 1.50
N ASP A 20 8.88 -9.46 1.29
CA ASP A 20 9.15 -9.97 -0.06
C ASP A 20 7.92 -10.00 -0.95
N ARG A 21 6.75 -9.97 -0.34
CA ARG A 21 5.51 -10.01 -1.12
C ARG A 21 5.20 -8.67 -1.79
N ALA A 22 5.89 -7.61 -1.40
CA ALA A 22 5.62 -6.29 -1.93
C ALA A 22 5.79 -6.24 -3.43
N PHE A 23 6.81 -6.93 -3.95
CA PHE A 23 7.07 -6.93 -5.37
C PHE A 23 5.89 -7.47 -6.18
N GLU A 24 5.35 -8.60 -5.75
CA GLU A 24 4.20 -9.20 -6.42
C GLU A 24 2.95 -8.37 -6.18
N TRP A 25 2.78 -7.89 -4.96
CA TRP A 25 1.59 -7.12 -4.62
C TRP A 25 1.47 -5.88 -5.49
N MET A 26 2.60 -5.22 -5.74
CA MET A 26 2.61 -4.01 -6.56
C MET A 26 2.21 -4.27 -8.01
N ARG A 27 2.36 -5.49 -8.47
CA ARG A 27 2.13 -5.84 -9.87
C ARG A 27 0.83 -6.59 -10.13
N LYS A 28 0.06 -6.86 -9.10
CA LYS A 28 -1.19 -7.60 -9.26
C LYS A 28 -2.37 -6.74 -8.82
N PRO A 29 -3.54 -6.98 -9.39
CA PRO A 29 -4.74 -6.27 -8.94
C PRO A 29 -4.95 -6.52 -7.45
N SER A 30 -5.27 -5.49 -6.72
CA SER A 30 -5.46 -5.57 -5.29
C SER A 30 -6.90 -5.28 -4.93
N LYS A 31 -7.46 -6.10 -4.07
CA LYS A 31 -8.81 -5.87 -3.59
C LYS A 31 -8.89 -4.59 -2.80
N LEU A 32 -7.81 -4.21 -2.15
CA LEU A 32 -7.77 -2.97 -1.39
C LEU A 32 -7.93 -1.76 -2.30
N LEU A 33 -7.61 -1.91 -3.58
CA LEU A 33 -7.69 -0.83 -4.55
C LEU A 33 -8.77 -1.09 -5.60
N ASP A 34 -9.80 -1.82 -5.23
CA ASP A 34 -10.91 -2.13 -6.13
C ASP A 34 -10.45 -2.85 -7.39
N GLY A 35 -9.46 -3.71 -7.24
CA GLY A 35 -8.97 -4.50 -8.36
C GLY A 35 -7.94 -3.78 -9.21
N MET A 36 -7.51 -2.60 -8.82
CA MET A 36 -6.48 -1.89 -9.57
C MET A 36 -5.10 -2.36 -9.15
N VAL A 37 -4.15 -2.21 -10.07
CA VAL A 37 -2.77 -2.59 -9.82
C VAL A 37 -2.06 -1.46 -9.09
N PRO A 38 -1.51 -1.72 -7.90
CA PRO A 38 -0.90 -0.64 -7.10
C PRO A 38 0.18 0.14 -7.85
N ALA A 39 1.01 -0.53 -8.63
CA ALA A 39 2.06 0.16 -9.37
C ALA A 39 1.49 1.16 -10.36
N GLU A 40 0.35 0.85 -10.96
CA GLU A 40 -0.29 1.76 -11.89
C GLU A 40 -0.97 2.90 -11.17
N VAL A 41 -1.57 2.63 -10.03
CA VAL A 41 -2.21 3.67 -9.24
C VAL A 41 -1.17 4.64 -8.70
N ALA A 42 0.00 4.13 -8.36
CA ALA A 42 1.05 4.93 -7.75
C ALA A 42 1.82 5.83 -8.71
N THR A 43 1.42 5.87 -9.98
CA THR A 43 2.13 6.71 -10.96
C THR A 43 1.82 8.20 -10.77
N SER A 44 0.81 8.55 -10.01
CA SER A 44 0.50 9.93 -9.70
C SER A 44 0.65 10.15 -8.21
N LYS A 45 0.80 11.42 -7.81
CA LYS A 45 0.91 11.75 -6.40
C LYS A 45 -0.33 11.32 -5.63
N GLU A 46 -1.48 11.58 -6.22
CA GLU A 46 -2.74 11.24 -5.57
C GLU A 46 -2.90 9.74 -5.45
N GLY A 47 -2.58 9.02 -6.53
CA GLY A 47 -2.65 7.59 -6.51
C GLY A 47 -1.67 6.98 -5.53
N ALA A 48 -0.45 7.53 -5.49
CA ALA A 48 0.54 7.05 -4.54
C ALA A 48 0.04 7.20 -3.11
N ARG A 49 -0.62 8.31 -2.82
CA ARG A 49 -1.16 8.54 -1.50
C ARG A 49 -2.22 7.49 -1.16
N VAL A 50 -3.08 7.18 -2.13
CA VAL A 50 -4.11 6.17 -1.92
C VAL A 50 -3.47 4.83 -1.60
N VAL A 51 -2.45 4.45 -2.35
CA VAL A 51 -1.77 3.18 -2.10
C VAL A 51 -1.14 3.17 -0.72
N LEU A 52 -0.51 4.26 -0.32
CA LEU A 52 0.12 4.34 0.99
C LEU A 52 -0.90 4.22 2.10
N VAL A 53 -2.07 4.83 1.92
CA VAL A 53 -3.13 4.73 2.92
C VAL A 53 -3.60 3.29 3.07
N GLU A 54 -3.77 2.60 1.94
CA GLU A 54 -4.21 1.21 2.01
C GLU A 54 -3.14 0.31 2.63
N LEU A 55 -1.88 0.60 2.35
CA LEU A 55 -0.79 -0.14 2.98
C LEU A 55 -0.78 0.08 4.48
N ASP A 56 -1.06 1.29 4.90
CA ASP A 56 -1.09 1.60 6.32
C ASP A 56 -2.21 0.84 7.01
N ARG A 57 -3.33 0.71 6.35
CA ARG A 57 -4.44 -0.07 6.90
C ARG A 57 -4.07 -1.54 7.02
N ALA A 58 -3.37 -2.06 6.04
CA ALA A 58 -2.92 -3.45 6.08
C ALA A 58 -1.90 -3.66 7.19
N LYS A 59 -1.13 -2.62 7.49
CA LYS A 59 -0.10 -2.68 8.50
C LYS A 59 -0.65 -2.74 9.91
N THR A 60 -1.80 -2.13 10.13
CA THR A 60 -2.43 -2.12 11.44
C THR A 60 -3.72 -2.92 11.42
N PRO A 61 -3.58 -4.22 11.47
CA PRO A 61 -4.76 -5.09 11.33
C PRO A 61 -5.56 -5.19 12.62
N LEU A 62 -5.82 -6.39 13.00
CA LEU A 62 -6.66 -6.69 14.14
C LEU A 62 -6.12 -6.15 15.46
N GLN A 63 -4.82 -5.98 15.55
CA GLN A 63 -4.25 -5.51 16.80
C GLN A 63 -4.76 -4.15 17.21
N ALA A 64 -4.86 -3.25 16.24
CA ALA A 64 -5.37 -1.92 16.53
C ALA A 64 -6.82 -1.98 16.95
N MET A 65 -7.59 -2.82 16.33
CA MET A 65 -8.99 -2.98 16.67
C MET A 65 -9.16 -3.55 18.08
N VAL A 66 -8.36 -4.56 18.38
CA VAL A 66 -8.40 -5.16 19.70
C VAL A 66 -8.06 -4.15 20.77
N GLY A 67 -7.05 -3.34 20.49
CA GLY A 67 -6.66 -2.31 21.42
C GLY A 67 -7.77 -1.32 21.69
N LYS A 68 -8.57 -1.02 20.70
CA LYS A 68 -9.68 -0.10 20.86
C LYS A 68 -10.81 -0.67 21.70
N TYR A 69 -11.04 -1.96 21.55
CA TYR A 69 -12.13 -2.60 22.27
C TYR A 69 -11.77 -2.98 23.68
N ARG A 70 -10.52 -2.95 24.03
CA ARG A 70 -10.13 -3.27 25.37
C ARG A 70 -10.22 -2.05 26.23
N PRO A 71 -10.97 -2.10 27.25
CA PRO A 71 -11.10 -0.96 28.16
C PRO A 71 -9.84 -0.74 28.97
#